data_83bfdf112e2bba0ab58a3d8607375d59
#
_entry.id   83bfdf112e2bba0ab58a3d8607375d59
#
_cell.length_a   1.000
_cell.length_b   1.000
_cell.length_c   1.000
_cell.angle_alpha   90.00
_cell.angle_beta   90.00
_cell.angle_gamma   90.00
#
_symmetry.space_group_name_H-M   'P 1'
#
loop_
_entity.id
_entity.type
_entity.pdbx_description
1 polymer ?
#
loop_
_entity_poly.entity_id
_entity_poly.type
_entity_poly.pdbx_seq_one_letter_code
_entity_poly.pdbx_strand_id
1 'polypeptide(L)'
;MKRQLLMCTALAMAGLACLVVSPSVIAGLSTAKGPTAKTIQPQPVASSAPDNDESLIQRGYDLAPVPLNLTGKNRALVGLGSYIVNTSGCNDCHTNPPYVAGGDPFAGEPEQINVDCYLSGGVDFGIVISRNLTPNSQGLPAGLTLDQFIHVLRTGEDLKSPGNPPFDHGLLQVMPWPVFGKKSDRDLTAIYEYLRSIPHRSRCLSPA
;
A
#
# COMPACT_ATOMS: atom_id res chain seq x y z
N MET A 1 29.11 -51.54 -4.42
CA MET A 1 28.93 -52.69 -5.36
C MET A 1 28.21 -52.11 -6.57
N LYS A 2 28.97 -52.06 -7.68
CA LYS A 2 28.72 -52.51 -9.06
C LYS A 2 27.51 -51.85 -9.75
N ARG A 3 27.78 -50.95 -10.77
CA ARG A 3 27.95 -51.19 -12.23
C ARG A 3 26.62 -51.45 -12.92
N GLN A 4 26.22 -50.79 -14.03
CA GLN A 4 26.75 -50.63 -15.40
C GLN A 4 25.83 -49.64 -16.14
N LEU A 5 26.14 -48.63 -16.89
CA LEU A 5 26.85 -48.45 -18.18
C LEU A 5 26.44 -49.41 -19.33
N LEU A 6 25.81 -48.83 -20.38
CA LEU A 6 25.82 -49.24 -21.80
C LEU A 6 25.02 -48.20 -22.56
N MET A 7 25.51 -47.32 -23.38
CA MET A 7 26.19 -47.28 -24.69
C MET A 7 25.58 -48.21 -25.75
N CYS A 8 25.08 -47.60 -26.83
CA CYS A 8 25.10 -47.98 -28.23
C CYS A 8 24.55 -46.82 -29.05
N THR A 9 25.27 -46.09 -29.75
CA THR A 9 26.01 -45.98 -31.02
C THR A 9 25.26 -46.46 -32.27
N ALA A 10 25.28 -45.53 -33.25
CA ALA A 10 25.51 -45.63 -34.71
C ALA A 10 24.26 -45.97 -35.59
N LEU A 11 24.08 -45.44 -36.71
CA LEU A 11 24.73 -45.08 -37.95
C LEU A 11 23.64 -44.70 -38.96
N ALA A 12 23.70 -43.56 -39.62
CA ALA A 12 24.00 -43.22 -41.01
C ALA A 12 23.12 -43.85 -42.12
N MET A 13 22.69 -43.03 -43.03
CA MET A 13 22.82 -43.00 -44.48
C MET A 13 21.75 -42.13 -45.11
N ALA A 14 22.12 -41.03 -45.70
CA ALA A 14 22.18 -40.64 -47.10
C ALA A 14 20.88 -40.82 -47.93
N GLY A 15 20.38 -39.70 -48.39
CA GLY A 15 19.38 -39.62 -49.49
C GLY A 15 19.37 -38.22 -50.03
N LEU A 16 20.23 -37.99 -51.03
CA LEU A 16 20.33 -36.79 -51.85
C LEU A 16 19.18 -36.81 -52.85
N ALA A 17 18.29 -35.85 -52.85
CA ALA A 17 17.37 -35.57 -53.94
C ALA A 17 17.32 -34.10 -54.23
N CYS A 18 18.05 -33.71 -55.27
CA CYS A 18 17.89 -32.44 -55.97
C CYS A 18 16.50 -32.36 -56.60
N LEU A 19 15.75 -31.34 -56.32
CA LEU A 19 14.63 -30.92 -57.15
C LEU A 19 14.51 -29.40 -57.20
N VAL A 20 14.93 -28.90 -58.34
CA VAL A 20 14.50 -27.78 -59.16
C VAL A 20 13.70 -26.67 -58.48
N VAL A 21 14.36 -25.53 -58.45
CA VAL A 21 13.79 -24.22 -58.14
C VAL A 21 12.92 -23.75 -59.32
N SER A 22 11.67 -23.40 -59.06
CA SER A 22 10.87 -22.56 -59.93
C SER A 22 10.52 -21.27 -59.14
N PRO A 23 10.82 -20.10 -59.69
CA PRO A 23 10.43 -18.84 -59.11
C PRO A 23 9.06 -18.43 -59.62
N SER A 24 8.12 -18.18 -58.75
CA SER A 24 7.02 -17.20 -58.95
C SER A 24 5.98 -17.43 -57.87
N VAL A 25 5.88 -16.58 -56.92
CA VAL A 25 4.72 -15.73 -56.63
C VAL A 25 5.11 -14.82 -55.46
N ILE A 26 5.41 -13.58 -55.76
CA ILE A 26 5.39 -12.49 -54.80
C ILE A 26 3.92 -12.15 -54.61
N ALA A 27 3.36 -12.51 -53.49
CA ALA A 27 2.07 -11.99 -53.06
C ALA A 27 1.97 -11.99 -51.53
N GLY A 28 1.87 -10.77 -50.99
CA GLY A 28 1.26 -10.57 -49.69
C GLY A 28 2.18 -10.57 -48.48
N LEU A 29 3.08 -9.55 -48.38
CA LEU A 29 3.58 -9.13 -47.08
C LEU A 29 2.42 -8.49 -46.31
N SER A 30 1.66 -9.34 -45.61
CA SER A 30 0.70 -8.86 -44.61
C SER A 30 1.50 -8.29 -43.46
N THR A 31 1.68 -6.99 -43.44
CA THR A 31 2.20 -6.29 -42.27
C THR A 31 1.22 -6.53 -41.12
N ALA A 32 1.56 -7.46 -40.22
CA ALA A 32 0.89 -7.56 -38.94
C ALA A 32 1.03 -6.23 -38.24
N LYS A 33 -0.09 -5.50 -38.17
CA LYS A 33 -0.23 -4.26 -37.42
C LYS A 33 -0.03 -4.64 -35.96
N GLY A 34 1.15 -4.34 -35.42
CA GLY A 34 1.45 -4.50 -34.01
C GLY A 34 0.41 -3.76 -33.15
N PRO A 35 0.20 -4.17 -31.91
CA PRO A 35 -0.74 -3.48 -31.05
C PRO A 35 -0.32 -2.01 -30.95
N THR A 36 -1.18 -1.14 -31.45
CA THR A 36 -1.04 0.32 -31.31
C THR A 36 -0.99 0.61 -29.83
N ALA A 37 0.17 1.04 -29.35
CA ALA A 37 0.32 1.59 -28.01
C ALA A 37 -0.75 2.68 -27.87
N LYS A 38 -1.69 2.46 -26.96
CA LYS A 38 -2.73 3.42 -26.63
C LYS A 38 -2.00 4.62 -26.01
N THR A 39 -1.84 5.68 -26.79
CA THR A 39 -1.30 6.94 -26.28
C THR A 39 -2.24 7.39 -25.17
N ILE A 40 -1.76 7.30 -23.92
CA ILE A 40 -2.45 7.89 -22.78
C ILE A 40 -2.34 9.40 -22.99
N GLN A 41 -3.37 10.00 -23.58
CA GLN A 41 -3.48 11.45 -23.56
C GLN A 41 -3.59 11.90 -22.12
N PRO A 42 -2.76 12.85 -21.66
CA PRO A 42 -2.96 13.47 -20.35
C PRO A 42 -4.39 14.05 -20.37
N GLN A 43 -5.22 13.52 -19.46
CA GLN A 43 -6.53 14.13 -19.22
C GLN A 43 -6.25 15.58 -18.78
N PRO A 44 -6.97 16.58 -19.33
CA PRO A 44 -6.88 17.92 -18.81
C PRO A 44 -7.24 17.83 -17.33
N VAL A 45 -6.24 18.05 -16.46
CA VAL A 45 -6.49 18.28 -15.02
C VAL A 45 -7.42 19.49 -14.99
N ALA A 46 -8.68 19.26 -14.62
CA ALA A 46 -9.59 20.34 -14.33
C ALA A 46 -8.84 21.29 -13.41
N SER A 47 -8.72 22.57 -13.79
CA SER A 47 -8.13 23.61 -12.98
C SER A 47 -8.91 23.63 -11.65
N SER A 48 -8.45 22.84 -10.69
CA SER A 48 -8.98 22.93 -9.34
C SER A 48 -8.58 24.31 -8.82
N ALA A 49 -9.53 25.04 -8.26
CA ALA A 49 -9.22 26.17 -7.42
C ALA A 49 -8.11 25.71 -6.43
N PRO A 50 -7.18 26.60 -6.06
CA PRO A 50 -6.09 26.22 -5.15
C PRO A 50 -6.69 25.51 -3.94
N ASP A 51 -6.16 24.30 -3.63
CA ASP A 51 -6.62 23.54 -2.48
C ASP A 51 -6.49 24.40 -1.23
N ASN A 52 -7.61 24.94 -0.78
CA ASN A 52 -7.69 25.60 0.50
C ASN A 52 -8.01 24.56 1.58
N ASP A 53 -7.81 24.94 2.83
CA ASP A 53 -8.08 24.04 3.98
C ASP A 53 -9.49 23.43 3.92
N GLU A 54 -10.50 24.20 3.51
CA GLU A 54 -11.89 23.73 3.44
C GLU A 54 -12.06 22.63 2.37
N SER A 55 -11.41 22.77 1.21
CA SER A 55 -11.48 21.74 0.17
C SER A 55 -10.79 20.44 0.60
N LEU A 56 -9.67 20.53 1.33
CA LEU A 56 -8.99 19.35 1.87
C LEU A 56 -9.81 18.68 2.98
N ILE A 57 -10.45 19.45 3.84
CA ILE A 57 -11.35 18.93 4.89
C ILE A 57 -12.51 18.17 4.27
N GLN A 58 -13.19 18.76 3.29
CA GLN A 58 -14.30 18.10 2.61
C GLN A 58 -13.85 16.83 1.90
N ARG A 59 -12.77 16.90 1.13
CA ARG A 59 -12.18 15.74 0.46
C ARG A 59 -11.79 14.64 1.44
N GLY A 60 -11.33 15.00 2.64
CA GLY A 60 -11.04 14.04 3.69
C GLY A 60 -12.27 13.27 4.15
N TYR A 61 -13.42 13.93 4.27
CA TYR A 61 -14.68 13.24 4.56
C TYR A 61 -15.10 12.28 3.43
N ASP A 62 -14.91 12.69 2.18
CA ASP A 62 -15.24 11.88 1.02
C ASP A 62 -14.32 10.63 0.88
N LEU A 63 -13.08 10.75 1.36
CA LEU A 63 -12.10 9.66 1.34
C LEU A 63 -12.22 8.70 2.53
N ALA A 64 -12.94 9.05 3.59
CA ALA A 64 -13.05 8.21 4.78
C ALA A 64 -13.74 6.88 4.47
N PRO A 65 -13.05 5.72 4.55
CA PRO A 65 -13.64 4.44 4.16
C PRO A 65 -14.55 3.83 5.23
N VAL A 66 -14.57 4.42 6.43
CA VAL A 66 -15.35 3.94 7.58
C VAL A 66 -16.18 5.05 8.20
N PRO A 67 -17.30 4.72 8.89
CA PRO A 67 -18.10 5.72 9.60
C PRO A 67 -17.30 6.45 10.67
N LEU A 68 -17.48 7.77 10.78
CA LEU A 68 -16.78 8.62 11.74
C LEU A 68 -17.68 9.01 12.91
N ASN A 69 -17.20 8.80 14.12
CA ASN A 69 -17.83 9.37 15.32
C ASN A 69 -17.32 10.79 15.55
N LEU A 70 -18.15 11.78 15.26
CA LEU A 70 -17.83 13.21 15.35
C LEU A 70 -18.27 13.85 16.66
N THR A 71 -18.86 13.08 17.58
CA THR A 71 -19.36 13.61 18.86
C THR A 71 -18.20 14.16 19.70
N GLY A 72 -18.28 15.44 20.06
CA GLY A 72 -17.26 16.11 20.88
C GLY A 72 -15.89 16.29 20.21
N LYS A 73 -15.81 16.18 18.86
CA LYS A 73 -14.55 16.33 18.10
C LYS A 73 -14.54 17.60 17.24
N ASN A 74 -13.36 18.10 16.99
CA ASN A 74 -13.17 19.18 16.03
C ASN A 74 -13.32 18.62 14.61
N ARG A 75 -14.45 18.93 13.97
CA ARG A 75 -14.79 18.40 12.63
C ARG A 75 -13.75 18.81 11.57
N ALA A 76 -13.23 20.02 11.62
CA ALA A 76 -12.23 20.47 10.67
C ALA A 76 -10.93 19.64 10.79
N LEU A 77 -10.47 19.37 12.02
CA LEU A 77 -9.31 18.51 12.24
C LEU A 77 -9.58 17.05 11.82
N VAL A 78 -10.77 16.52 12.07
CA VAL A 78 -11.13 15.15 11.65
C VAL A 78 -11.10 15.04 10.12
N GLY A 79 -11.71 15.98 9.39
CA GLY A 79 -11.69 15.97 7.92
C GLY A 79 -10.28 16.12 7.36
N LEU A 80 -9.50 17.10 7.85
CA LEU A 80 -8.10 17.27 7.44
C LEU A 80 -7.26 16.02 7.76
N GLY A 81 -7.44 15.42 8.94
CA GLY A 81 -6.75 14.19 9.34
C GLY A 81 -7.10 13.01 8.46
N SER A 82 -8.38 12.87 8.09
CA SER A 82 -8.81 11.86 7.12
C SER A 82 -8.11 12.04 5.77
N TYR A 83 -8.08 13.27 5.25
CA TYR A 83 -7.35 13.57 4.03
C TYR A 83 -5.89 13.12 4.12
N ILE A 84 -5.17 13.53 5.17
CA ILE A 84 -3.76 13.19 5.35
C ILE A 84 -3.56 11.68 5.45
N VAL A 85 -4.35 10.97 6.25
CA VAL A 85 -4.20 9.53 6.48
C VAL A 85 -4.46 8.74 5.20
N ASN A 86 -5.53 9.08 4.46
CA ASN A 86 -5.93 8.33 3.26
C ASN A 86 -5.13 8.72 2.01
N THR A 87 -4.31 9.77 2.06
CA THR A 87 -3.42 10.17 0.95
C THR A 87 -1.94 9.96 1.24
N SER A 88 -1.57 9.47 2.43
CA SER A 88 -0.17 9.28 2.84
C SER A 88 0.22 7.81 3.01
N GLY A 89 -0.56 6.86 2.48
CA GLY A 89 -0.22 5.42 2.48
C GLY A 89 -0.31 4.74 3.85
N CYS A 90 -1.05 5.32 4.81
CA CYS A 90 -1.17 4.70 6.14
C CYS A 90 -1.88 3.33 6.06
N ASN A 91 -2.86 3.21 5.14
CA ASN A 91 -3.60 1.98 4.91
C ASN A 91 -2.68 0.81 4.51
N ASP A 92 -1.70 1.04 3.62
CA ASP A 92 -0.87 -0.02 3.06
C ASP A 92 -0.02 -0.73 4.12
N CYS A 93 0.36 0.00 5.17
CA CYS A 93 1.17 -0.55 6.25
C CYS A 93 0.34 -0.93 7.50
N HIS A 94 -0.82 -0.32 7.72
CA HIS A 94 -1.58 -0.49 8.95
C HIS A 94 -2.92 -1.21 8.79
N THR A 95 -3.20 -1.77 7.61
CA THR A 95 -4.37 -2.64 7.34
C THR A 95 -3.88 -3.96 6.77
N ASN A 96 -4.37 -5.10 7.26
CA ASN A 96 -3.91 -6.41 6.82
C ASN A 96 -5.08 -7.39 6.56
N PRO A 97 -5.27 -7.84 5.29
CA PRO A 97 -4.70 -7.25 4.08
C PRO A 97 -5.26 -5.85 3.81
N PRO A 98 -4.54 -4.95 3.09
CA PRO A 98 -4.98 -3.57 2.87
C PRO A 98 -6.23 -3.47 2.01
N TYR A 99 -6.40 -4.41 1.08
CA TYR A 99 -7.51 -4.45 0.14
C TYR A 99 -8.27 -5.78 0.26
N VAL A 100 -9.54 -5.78 -0.13
CA VAL A 100 -10.31 -7.03 -0.25
C VAL A 100 -9.90 -7.79 -1.52
N ALA A 101 -10.27 -9.06 -1.62
CA ALA A 101 -10.01 -9.85 -2.82
C ALA A 101 -10.69 -9.20 -4.05
N GLY A 102 -9.94 -8.97 -5.12
CA GLY A 102 -10.41 -8.27 -6.31
C GLY A 102 -10.43 -6.75 -6.18
N GLY A 103 -9.79 -6.18 -5.17
CA GLY A 103 -9.75 -4.75 -4.90
C GLY A 103 -8.36 -4.16 -4.75
N ASP A 104 -7.31 -4.87 -5.18
CA ASP A 104 -5.92 -4.41 -5.07
C ASP A 104 -5.48 -3.60 -6.31
N PRO A 105 -5.28 -2.27 -6.18
CA PRO A 105 -4.84 -1.45 -7.30
C PRO A 105 -3.43 -1.80 -7.79
N PHE A 106 -2.56 -2.38 -6.95
CA PHE A 106 -1.23 -2.86 -7.37
C PHE A 106 -1.33 -4.11 -8.25
N ALA A 107 -2.44 -4.85 -8.18
CA ALA A 107 -2.78 -5.93 -9.11
C ALA A 107 -3.53 -5.43 -10.36
N GLY A 108 -3.78 -4.12 -10.49
CA GLY A 108 -4.53 -3.51 -11.59
C GLY A 108 -6.05 -3.58 -11.40
N GLU A 109 -6.52 -3.85 -10.21
CA GLU A 109 -7.94 -3.93 -9.85
C GLU A 109 -8.48 -2.57 -9.38
N PRO A 110 -9.80 -2.32 -9.42
CA PRO A 110 -10.38 -1.14 -8.80
C PRO A 110 -10.14 -1.16 -7.29
N GLU A 111 -9.67 -0.04 -6.74
CA GLU A 111 -9.36 0.06 -5.31
C GLU A 111 -10.60 -0.24 -4.44
N GLN A 112 -10.46 -1.23 -3.54
CA GLN A 112 -11.44 -1.55 -2.52
C GLN A 112 -10.74 -1.84 -1.19
N ILE A 113 -10.70 -0.82 -0.33
CA ILE A 113 -10.07 -0.90 0.98
C ILE A 113 -10.78 -1.94 1.85
N ASN A 114 -10.02 -2.74 2.58
CA ASN A 114 -10.53 -3.67 3.57
C ASN A 114 -10.99 -2.92 4.84
N VAL A 115 -12.25 -2.50 4.84
CA VAL A 115 -12.82 -1.69 5.92
C VAL A 115 -12.94 -2.43 7.26
N ASP A 116 -12.98 -3.77 7.24
CA ASP A 116 -13.06 -4.57 8.47
C ASP A 116 -11.73 -4.58 9.24
N CYS A 117 -10.62 -4.44 8.51
CA CYS A 117 -9.28 -4.39 9.09
C CYS A 117 -8.64 -2.99 9.02
N TYR A 118 -9.41 -1.97 8.62
CA TYR A 118 -8.89 -0.64 8.37
C TYR A 118 -8.13 -0.09 9.57
N LEU A 119 -6.83 0.20 9.35
CA LEU A 119 -5.87 0.72 10.31
C LEU A 119 -5.71 -0.10 11.61
N SER A 120 -6.12 -1.37 11.60
CA SER A 120 -5.97 -2.25 12.79
C SER A 120 -4.59 -2.87 12.94
N GLY A 121 -3.66 -2.59 12.02
CA GLY A 121 -2.31 -3.18 12.01
C GLY A 121 -2.31 -4.63 11.54
N GLY A 122 -1.23 -5.34 11.86
CA GLY A 122 -1.10 -6.77 11.58
C GLY A 122 -0.28 -7.13 10.35
N VAL A 123 0.24 -6.14 9.60
CA VAL A 123 1.19 -6.40 8.52
C VAL A 123 2.52 -6.84 9.11
N ASP A 124 2.99 -8.00 8.69
CA ASP A 124 4.27 -8.56 9.13
C ASP A 124 5.40 -8.11 8.18
N PHE A 125 6.34 -7.35 8.72
CA PHE A 125 7.55 -6.90 8.03
C PHE A 125 8.78 -7.76 8.36
N GLY A 126 8.59 -8.91 8.99
CA GLY A 126 9.65 -9.83 9.41
C GLY A 126 10.33 -9.42 10.72
N ILE A 127 10.69 -8.17 10.87
CA ILE A 127 11.33 -7.62 12.09
C ILE A 127 10.32 -6.97 13.03
N VAL A 128 9.19 -6.51 12.53
CA VAL A 128 8.10 -5.91 13.32
C VAL A 128 6.75 -6.24 12.67
N ILE A 129 5.72 -6.27 13.50
CA ILE A 129 4.33 -6.32 13.04
C ILE A 129 3.73 -4.92 13.22
N SER A 130 3.08 -4.41 12.17
CA SER A 130 2.50 -3.06 12.22
C SER A 130 1.47 -2.91 13.35
N ARG A 131 1.46 -1.74 13.95
CA ARG A 131 0.61 -1.43 15.09
C ARG A 131 -0.82 -1.15 14.68
N ASN A 132 -1.72 -1.50 15.58
CA ASN A 132 -3.11 -1.07 15.52
C ASN A 132 -3.18 0.44 15.83
N LEU A 133 -3.67 1.24 14.87
CA LEU A 133 -3.84 2.70 15.02
C LEU A 133 -5.25 3.08 15.47
N THR A 134 -6.20 2.12 15.50
CA THR A 134 -7.57 2.42 15.93
C THR A 134 -7.61 2.75 17.42
N PRO A 135 -8.62 3.51 17.87
CA PRO A 135 -8.71 3.89 19.30
C PRO A 135 -8.91 2.65 20.18
N ASN A 136 -8.24 2.62 21.33
CA ASN A 136 -8.46 1.62 22.36
C ASN A 136 -9.76 1.91 23.15
N SER A 137 -10.03 1.16 24.22
CA SER A 137 -11.20 1.35 25.09
C SER A 137 -11.25 2.73 25.78
N GLN A 138 -10.12 3.43 25.87
CA GLN A 138 -10.01 4.79 26.41
C GLN A 138 -10.12 5.86 25.29
N GLY A 139 -10.34 5.45 24.04
CA GLY A 139 -10.39 6.36 22.89
C GLY A 139 -9.04 6.87 22.43
N LEU A 140 -7.95 6.20 22.79
CA LEU A 140 -6.58 6.60 22.45
C LEU A 140 -6.08 5.84 21.22
N PRO A 141 -5.81 6.52 20.10
CA PRO A 141 -5.20 5.92 18.90
C PRO A 141 -3.85 5.30 19.21
N ALA A 142 -3.60 4.09 18.74
CA ALA A 142 -2.42 3.31 19.06
C ALA A 142 -2.16 3.16 20.58
N GLY A 143 -3.15 3.48 21.42
CA GLY A 143 -3.02 3.54 22.89
C GLY A 143 -2.10 4.67 23.37
N LEU A 144 -1.96 5.77 22.61
CA LEU A 144 -1.12 6.94 22.91
C LEU A 144 -2.00 8.17 23.16
N THR A 145 -1.57 9.03 24.09
CA THR A 145 -2.11 10.40 24.19
C THR A 145 -1.68 11.24 22.99
N LEU A 146 -2.28 12.41 22.78
CA LEU A 146 -1.88 13.31 21.68
C LEU A 146 -0.39 13.68 21.78
N ASP A 147 0.08 14.06 22.97
CA ASP A 147 1.48 14.46 23.18
C ASP A 147 2.44 13.30 22.90
N GLN A 148 2.11 12.09 23.35
CA GLN A 148 2.87 10.89 23.07
C GLN A 148 2.87 10.56 21.57
N PHE A 149 1.73 10.72 20.90
CA PHE A 149 1.62 10.46 19.46
C PHE A 149 2.49 11.43 18.65
N ILE A 150 2.43 12.74 18.97
CA ILE A 150 3.28 13.75 18.34
C ILE A 150 4.76 13.45 18.63
N HIS A 151 5.11 13.14 19.88
CA HIS A 151 6.48 12.79 20.27
C HIS A 151 7.02 11.61 19.46
N VAL A 152 6.27 10.50 19.38
CA VAL A 152 6.65 9.32 18.60
C VAL A 152 6.90 9.67 17.12
N LEU A 153 6.03 10.46 16.52
CA LEU A 153 6.21 10.86 15.11
C LEU A 153 7.35 11.86 14.90
N ARG A 154 7.72 12.64 15.91
CA ARG A 154 8.85 13.57 15.84
C ARG A 154 10.20 12.89 16.02
N THR A 155 10.28 11.95 16.94
CA THR A 155 11.54 11.34 17.42
C THR A 155 11.76 9.92 16.91
N GLY A 156 10.69 9.23 16.53
CA GLY A 156 10.71 7.81 16.22
C GLY A 156 10.80 6.92 17.46
N GLU A 157 10.83 7.46 18.67
CA GLU A 157 10.90 6.68 19.90
C GLU A 157 9.69 5.75 20.03
N ASP A 158 9.97 4.46 20.22
CA ASP A 158 8.93 3.46 20.41
C ASP A 158 8.52 3.33 21.87
N LEU A 159 7.53 4.12 22.30
CA LEU A 159 7.03 4.11 23.67
C LEU A 159 6.36 2.79 24.09
N LYS A 160 6.12 1.86 23.17
CA LYS A 160 5.51 0.56 23.45
C LYS A 160 6.50 -0.59 23.41
N SER A 161 7.66 -0.38 22.84
CA SER A 161 8.78 -1.33 22.81
C SER A 161 10.08 -0.55 23.01
N PRO A 162 10.55 -0.44 24.25
CA PRO A 162 11.70 0.42 24.57
C PRO A 162 13.03 -0.04 23.95
N GLY A 163 13.00 -1.13 23.20
CA GLY A 163 14.16 -1.66 22.52
C GLY A 163 14.98 -2.65 23.34
N ASN A 164 15.89 -3.35 22.65
CA ASN A 164 16.87 -4.26 23.24
C ASN A 164 18.23 -4.06 22.55
N PRO A 165 19.04 -3.10 23.00
CA PRO A 165 20.36 -2.83 22.42
C PRO A 165 21.26 -4.11 22.48
N PRO A 166 22.15 -4.28 21.48
CA PRO A 166 22.55 -3.32 20.45
C PRO A 166 21.73 -3.38 19.15
N PHE A 167 20.75 -4.28 19.03
CA PHE A 167 20.03 -4.55 17.78
C PHE A 167 18.75 -3.70 17.63
N ASP A 168 18.15 -3.31 18.73
CA ASP A 168 16.96 -2.45 18.75
C ASP A 168 17.23 -1.27 19.69
N HIS A 169 17.20 -0.06 19.14
CA HIS A 169 17.46 1.18 19.86
C HIS A 169 16.18 1.83 20.40
N GLY A 170 15.06 1.10 20.42
CA GLY A 170 13.77 1.66 20.86
C GLY A 170 13.18 2.67 19.87
N LEU A 171 13.58 2.58 18.60
CA LEU A 171 13.05 3.41 17.52
C LEU A 171 12.16 2.59 16.59
N LEU A 172 11.17 3.25 16.00
CA LEU A 172 10.33 2.68 14.95
C LEU A 172 11.21 2.30 13.74
N GLN A 173 11.26 1.01 13.38
CA GLN A 173 12.20 0.50 12.39
C GLN A 173 11.71 0.68 10.94
N VAL A 174 10.41 0.51 10.69
CA VAL A 174 9.83 0.51 9.35
C VAL A 174 9.00 1.77 9.09
N MET A 175 8.31 2.26 10.11
CA MET A 175 7.50 3.49 10.01
C MET A 175 8.38 4.67 9.58
N PRO A 176 8.07 5.39 8.48
CA PRO A 176 8.87 6.50 8.00
C PRO A 176 8.65 7.78 8.84
N TRP A 177 8.82 7.67 10.15
CA TRP A 177 8.62 8.76 11.09
C TRP A 177 9.42 10.02 10.77
N PRO A 178 10.66 9.98 10.16
CA PRO A 178 11.37 11.20 9.82
C PRO A 178 10.65 12.06 8.77
N VAL A 179 9.80 11.42 7.96
CA VAL A 179 8.95 12.13 6.97
C VAL A 179 7.73 12.72 7.66
N PHE A 180 7.02 11.90 8.44
CA PHE A 180 5.82 12.35 9.17
C PHE A 180 6.15 13.40 10.22
N GLY A 181 7.30 13.30 10.88
CA GLY A 181 7.77 14.28 11.84
C GLY A 181 8.03 15.68 11.29
N LYS A 182 8.06 15.87 9.97
CA LYS A 182 8.16 17.18 9.33
C LYS A 182 6.81 17.90 9.18
N LYS A 183 5.70 17.20 9.41
CA LYS A 183 4.36 17.79 9.36
C LYS A 183 4.19 18.81 10.47
N SER A 184 3.32 19.79 10.28
CA SER A 184 2.99 20.76 11.33
C SER A 184 2.32 20.06 12.53
N ASP A 185 2.34 20.70 13.71
CA ASP A 185 1.61 20.18 14.88
C ASP A 185 0.11 20.13 14.61
N ARG A 186 -0.42 21.03 13.79
CA ARG A 186 -1.81 21.00 13.33
C ARG A 186 -2.10 19.74 12.53
N ASP A 187 -1.23 19.36 11.60
CA ASP A 187 -1.43 18.16 10.78
C ASP A 187 -1.33 16.88 11.62
N LEU A 188 -0.36 16.81 12.55
CA LEU A 188 -0.23 15.68 13.47
C LEU A 188 -1.43 15.56 14.40
N THR A 189 -1.94 16.70 14.89
CA THR A 189 -3.18 16.75 15.68
C THR A 189 -4.39 16.33 14.83
N ALA A 190 -4.46 16.74 13.57
CA ALA A 190 -5.53 16.34 12.67
C ALA A 190 -5.52 14.81 12.41
N ILE A 191 -4.36 14.22 12.15
CA ILE A 191 -4.21 12.77 12.04
C ILE A 191 -4.73 12.08 13.32
N TYR A 192 -4.31 12.55 14.49
CA TYR A 192 -4.73 12.00 15.77
C TYR A 192 -6.25 12.08 15.96
N GLU A 193 -6.87 13.24 15.67
CA GLU A 193 -8.32 13.44 15.79
C GLU A 193 -9.12 12.55 14.82
N TYR A 194 -8.61 12.34 13.62
CA TYR A 194 -9.19 11.37 12.69
C TYR A 194 -9.12 9.95 13.25
N LEU A 195 -7.95 9.51 13.70
CA LEU A 195 -7.77 8.18 14.28
C LEU A 195 -8.65 7.95 15.52
N ARG A 196 -8.94 9.00 16.29
CA ARG A 196 -9.92 8.95 17.41
C ARG A 196 -11.36 8.83 16.93
N SER A 197 -11.66 9.18 15.70
CA SER A 197 -13.03 9.22 15.17
C SER A 197 -13.44 7.91 14.47
N ILE A 198 -12.49 7.08 14.06
CA ILE A 198 -12.77 5.80 13.42
C ILE A 198 -13.20 4.74 14.45
N PRO A 199 -13.90 3.66 14.02
CA PRO A 199 -14.26 2.57 14.91
C PRO A 199 -13.03 1.84 15.48
N HIS A 200 -13.12 1.39 16.74
CA HIS A 200 -12.17 0.41 17.25
C HIS A 200 -12.21 -0.89 16.43
N ARG A 201 -11.05 -1.44 16.15
CA ARG A 201 -10.88 -2.77 15.53
C ARG A 201 -9.85 -3.59 16.32
N SER A 202 -10.10 -4.88 16.43
CA SER A 202 -9.05 -5.82 16.85
C SER A 202 -8.01 -5.93 15.74
N ARG A 203 -6.77 -6.25 16.10
CA ARG A 203 -5.71 -6.47 15.10
C ARG A 203 -6.11 -7.59 14.15
N CYS A 204 -6.11 -7.32 12.86
CA CYS A 204 -6.20 -8.33 11.83
C CYS A 204 -4.82 -8.98 11.65
N LEU A 205 -4.77 -10.30 11.76
CA LEU A 205 -3.58 -11.10 11.45
C LEU A 205 -3.88 -11.85 10.16
N SER A 206 -2.89 -11.98 9.29
CA SER A 206 -3.03 -12.87 8.13
C SER A 206 -3.37 -14.28 8.64
N PRO A 207 -4.27 -15.01 8.00
CA PRO A 207 -4.40 -16.43 8.26
C PRO A 207 -3.06 -17.11 8.01
N ALA A 208 -2.64 -17.96 8.95
CA ALA A 208 -1.41 -18.74 8.87
C ALA A 208 -1.44 -19.71 7.69
#